data_dab7e350faadb764b2abceca0cd75d88
#
_entry.id   dab7e350faadb764b2abceca0cd75d88
#
_cell.length_a   1.000
_cell.length_b   1.000
_cell.length_c   1.000
_cell.angle_alpha   90.00
_cell.angle_beta   90.00
_cell.angle_gamma   90.00
#
_symmetry.space_group_name_H-M   'P 1'
#
loop_
_entity.id
_entity.type
_entity.pdbx_description
1 polymer ?
#
loop_
_entity_poly.entity_id
_entity_poly.type
_entity_poly.pdbx_seq_one_letter_code
_entity_poly.pdbx_strand_id
1 'polypeptide(L)'
;MTPGIGEIIFAFFAMFPWERGIGIFPSEPFIFYPWQLVTYMFLHGGIGHIFFNLFALWIFGTAIENTIGTRRFTQYYFLTGIGAGILHFLITGSGVPVIGASGAVFGILLAFGMMFPNRELFLLFIPVPIKAKYFVIIYGAFELFMGVSSLQTGIAHFAHLGGMVVGYFLIKYWRLPTNLY
;
A
#
# COMPACT_ATOMS: atom_id res chain seq x y z
N MET A 1 -21.37 26.50 5.56
CA MET A 1 -21.21 26.04 4.17
C MET A 1 -21.52 24.53 4.17
N THR A 2 -22.35 24.07 3.24
CA THR A 2 -22.56 22.63 3.07
C THR A 2 -21.29 22.01 2.46
N PRO A 3 -20.79 20.87 2.99
CA PRO A 3 -19.60 20.22 2.44
C PRO A 3 -19.84 19.80 0.99
N GLY A 4 -18.80 19.95 0.15
CA GLY A 4 -18.85 19.48 -1.23
C GLY A 4 -18.84 17.94 -1.30
N ILE A 5 -19.28 17.39 -2.43
CA ILE A 5 -19.33 15.91 -2.64
C ILE A 5 -17.97 15.26 -2.36
N GLY A 6 -16.86 15.89 -2.77
CA GLY A 6 -15.51 15.40 -2.52
C GLY A 6 -15.16 15.32 -1.03
N GLU A 7 -15.57 16.28 -0.24
CA GLU A 7 -15.35 16.27 1.22
C GLU A 7 -16.16 15.17 1.91
N ILE A 8 -17.39 14.93 1.45
CA ILE A 8 -18.24 13.84 1.94
C ILE A 8 -17.60 12.47 1.62
N ILE A 9 -17.17 12.28 0.38
CA ILE A 9 -16.49 11.04 -0.03
C ILE A 9 -15.23 10.83 0.83
N PHE A 10 -14.41 11.86 0.98
CA PHE A 10 -13.21 11.79 1.79
C PHE A 10 -13.52 11.45 3.26
N ALA A 11 -14.52 12.13 3.85
CA ALA A 11 -14.90 11.93 5.26
C ALA A 11 -15.34 10.49 5.59
N PHE A 12 -16.03 9.81 4.65
CA PHE A 12 -16.57 8.47 4.89
C PHE A 12 -15.75 7.32 4.31
N PHE A 13 -14.85 7.57 3.38
CA PHE A 13 -14.12 6.52 2.66
C PHE A 13 -12.60 6.55 2.86
N ALA A 14 -11.98 7.69 3.25
CA ALA A 14 -10.59 7.72 3.69
C ALA A 14 -10.46 6.98 5.04
N MET A 15 -9.32 6.36 5.30
CA MET A 15 -9.10 5.65 6.55
C MET A 15 -8.66 6.64 7.63
N PHE A 16 -9.52 6.89 8.60
CA PHE A 16 -9.23 7.73 9.77
C PHE A 16 -8.68 6.89 10.92
N PRO A 17 -7.82 7.49 11.77
CA PRO A 17 -7.34 6.83 12.98
C PRO A 17 -8.51 6.59 13.96
N TRP A 18 -8.54 5.40 14.55
CA TRP A 18 -9.61 4.99 15.50
C TRP A 18 -9.63 5.80 16.79
N GLU A 19 -8.56 6.50 17.15
CA GLU A 19 -8.47 7.42 18.28
C GLU A 19 -9.44 8.61 18.15
N ARG A 20 -9.89 8.92 16.93
CA ARG A 20 -10.93 9.94 16.69
C ARG A 20 -12.33 9.49 16.99
N GLY A 21 -12.52 8.20 17.28
CA GLY A 21 -13.79 7.55 17.49
C GLY A 21 -14.08 6.49 16.43
N ILE A 22 -14.90 5.51 16.80
CA ILE A 22 -15.31 4.40 15.93
C ILE A 22 -16.81 4.51 15.70
N GLY A 23 -17.24 4.60 14.44
CA GLY A 23 -18.64 4.59 14.04
C GLY A 23 -19.05 3.27 13.39
N ILE A 24 -20.29 2.86 13.62
CA ILE A 24 -20.89 1.70 12.93
C ILE A 24 -21.81 2.17 11.79
N PHE A 25 -22.45 3.33 11.97
CA PHE A 25 -23.28 3.96 10.95
C PHE A 25 -22.71 5.33 10.58
N PRO A 26 -22.89 5.82 9.34
CA PRO A 26 -22.33 7.07 8.88
C PRO A 26 -23.06 8.31 9.47
N SER A 27 -22.91 8.51 10.77
CA SER A 27 -23.53 9.59 11.52
C SER A 27 -22.61 10.80 11.72
N GLU A 28 -21.29 10.53 11.82
CA GLU A 28 -20.27 11.56 12.11
C GLU A 28 -19.16 11.53 11.06
N PRO A 29 -18.79 12.67 10.45
CA PRO A 29 -17.67 12.72 9.53
C PRO A 29 -16.33 12.65 10.26
N PHE A 30 -15.28 12.21 9.55
CA PHE A 30 -13.89 12.23 10.01
C PHE A 30 -13.55 11.34 11.22
N ILE A 31 -14.36 10.32 11.49
CA ILE A 31 -14.08 9.25 12.43
C ILE A 31 -13.82 7.93 11.68
N PHE A 32 -13.32 6.90 12.40
CA PHE A 32 -13.06 5.61 11.80
C PHE A 32 -14.34 4.80 11.61
N TYR A 33 -14.51 4.25 10.41
CA TYR A 33 -15.54 3.27 10.08
C TYR A 33 -14.88 1.97 9.57
N PRO A 34 -15.40 0.78 9.92
CA PRO A 34 -14.78 -0.51 9.55
C PRO A 34 -14.57 -0.69 8.05
N TRP A 35 -15.44 -0.18 7.19
CA TRP A 35 -15.27 -0.26 5.73
C TRP A 35 -14.09 0.55 5.20
N GLN A 36 -13.62 1.54 5.97
CA GLN A 36 -12.46 2.36 5.60
C GLN A 36 -11.18 1.53 5.52
N LEU A 37 -11.11 0.35 6.18
CA LEU A 37 -10.02 -0.62 6.02
C LEU A 37 -9.82 -1.05 4.56
N VAL A 38 -10.85 -0.93 3.74
CA VAL A 38 -10.83 -1.29 2.32
C VAL A 38 -11.00 -0.08 1.42
N THR A 39 -11.96 0.79 1.74
CA THR A 39 -12.35 1.88 0.83
C THR A 39 -11.25 2.92 0.62
N TYR A 40 -10.39 3.15 1.61
CA TYR A 40 -9.28 4.09 1.50
C TYR A 40 -8.31 3.76 0.34
N MET A 41 -8.20 2.47 -0.01
CA MET A 41 -7.35 1.98 -1.10
C MET A 41 -7.81 2.47 -2.48
N PHE A 42 -9.06 2.92 -2.60
CA PHE A 42 -9.64 3.41 -3.85
C PHE A 42 -9.65 4.94 -3.96
N LEU A 43 -9.31 5.65 -2.89
CA LEU A 43 -9.15 7.10 -2.91
C LEU A 43 -7.70 7.48 -3.24
N HIS A 44 -7.52 8.52 -4.06
CA HIS A 44 -6.20 8.99 -4.45
C HIS A 44 -6.15 10.52 -4.42
N GLY A 45 -5.02 11.06 -3.99
CA GLY A 45 -4.80 12.50 -3.82
C GLY A 45 -4.54 13.27 -5.13
N GLY A 46 -4.58 12.59 -6.30
CA GLY A 46 -4.39 13.23 -7.60
C GLY A 46 -4.08 12.24 -8.72
N ILE A 47 -4.06 12.75 -9.96
CA ILE A 47 -3.88 11.93 -11.18
C ILE A 47 -2.55 11.16 -11.15
N GLY A 48 -1.46 11.79 -10.73
CA GLY A 48 -0.15 11.12 -10.62
C GLY A 48 -0.19 9.98 -9.60
N HIS A 49 -0.84 10.20 -8.45
CA HIS A 49 -0.94 9.19 -7.39
C HIS A 49 -1.68 7.93 -7.88
N ILE A 50 -2.85 8.08 -8.53
CA ILE A 50 -3.58 6.93 -9.09
C ILE A 50 -2.81 6.29 -10.25
N PHE A 51 -2.19 7.09 -11.13
CA PHE A 51 -1.43 6.58 -12.26
C PHE A 51 -0.30 5.66 -11.82
N PHE A 52 0.56 6.09 -10.89
CA PHE A 52 1.68 5.27 -10.43
C PHE A 52 1.24 4.02 -9.66
N ASN A 53 0.15 4.10 -8.89
CA ASN A 53 -0.41 2.91 -8.25
C ASN A 53 -0.92 1.88 -9.27
N LEU A 54 -1.70 2.31 -10.25
CA LEU A 54 -2.23 1.42 -11.29
C LEU A 54 -1.12 0.88 -12.19
N PHE A 55 -0.13 1.70 -12.53
CA PHE A 55 1.01 1.29 -13.35
C PHE A 55 1.84 0.22 -12.65
N ALA A 56 2.17 0.41 -11.36
CA ALA A 56 2.88 -0.57 -10.57
C ALA A 56 2.06 -1.86 -10.38
N LEU A 57 0.75 -1.71 -10.11
CA LEU A 57 -0.17 -2.84 -10.01
C LEU A 57 -0.22 -3.64 -11.31
N TRP A 58 -0.27 -2.97 -12.45
CA TRP A 58 -0.28 -3.63 -13.75
C TRP A 58 1.03 -4.39 -14.02
N ILE A 59 2.19 -3.75 -13.86
CA ILE A 59 3.49 -4.37 -14.16
C ILE A 59 3.80 -5.52 -13.21
N PHE A 60 3.79 -5.24 -11.91
CA PHE A 60 4.19 -6.21 -10.90
C PHE A 60 3.06 -7.17 -10.54
N GLY A 61 1.83 -6.65 -10.45
CA GLY A 61 0.65 -7.43 -10.09
C GLY A 61 0.34 -8.52 -11.09
N THR A 62 0.40 -8.23 -12.39
CA THR A 62 0.18 -9.24 -13.45
C THR A 62 1.16 -10.41 -13.33
N ALA A 63 2.43 -10.16 -13.06
CA ALA A 63 3.42 -11.23 -12.89
C ALA A 63 3.11 -12.11 -11.66
N ILE A 64 2.71 -11.49 -10.55
CA ILE A 64 2.32 -12.21 -9.33
C ILE A 64 1.03 -12.99 -9.56
N GLU A 65 0.00 -12.36 -10.14
CA GLU A 65 -1.29 -13.00 -10.44
C GLU A 65 -1.12 -14.24 -11.32
N ASN A 66 -0.32 -14.14 -12.38
CA ASN A 66 -0.01 -15.27 -13.26
C ASN A 66 0.73 -16.41 -12.52
N THR A 67 1.43 -16.11 -11.42
CA THR A 67 2.19 -17.09 -10.64
C THR A 67 1.35 -17.80 -9.61
N ILE A 68 0.48 -17.06 -8.88
CA ILE A 68 -0.26 -17.60 -7.73
C ILE A 68 -1.76 -17.73 -7.98
N GLY A 69 -2.24 -17.28 -9.14
CA GLY A 69 -3.65 -17.27 -9.55
C GLY A 69 -4.46 -16.11 -8.96
N THR A 70 -5.51 -15.71 -9.69
CA THR A 70 -6.34 -14.52 -9.39
C THR A 70 -6.89 -14.52 -7.96
N ARG A 71 -7.38 -15.67 -7.47
CA ARG A 71 -7.97 -15.76 -6.12
C ARG A 71 -6.95 -15.40 -5.03
N ARG A 72 -5.75 -16.00 -5.07
CA ARG A 72 -4.71 -15.72 -4.07
C ARG A 72 -4.15 -14.31 -4.24
N PHE A 73 -3.99 -13.85 -5.48
CA PHE A 73 -3.57 -12.49 -5.77
C PHE A 73 -4.52 -11.44 -5.17
N THR A 74 -5.82 -11.60 -5.39
CA THR A 74 -6.85 -10.69 -4.84
C THR A 74 -6.82 -10.69 -3.32
N GLN A 75 -6.74 -11.87 -2.68
CA GLN A 75 -6.60 -11.96 -1.23
C GLN A 75 -5.32 -11.28 -0.73
N TYR A 76 -4.20 -11.52 -1.41
CA TYR A 76 -2.92 -10.91 -1.07
C TYR A 76 -2.99 -9.38 -1.14
N TYR A 77 -3.54 -8.83 -2.22
CA TYR A 77 -3.71 -7.40 -2.43
C TYR A 77 -4.53 -6.75 -1.30
N PHE A 78 -5.69 -7.29 -0.99
CA PHE A 78 -6.54 -6.72 0.06
C PHE A 78 -5.94 -6.89 1.46
N LEU A 79 -5.37 -8.04 1.78
CA LEU A 79 -4.78 -8.28 3.09
C LEU A 79 -3.55 -7.40 3.33
N THR A 80 -2.70 -7.20 2.32
CA THR A 80 -1.55 -6.29 2.43
C THR A 80 -2.01 -4.84 2.56
N GLY A 81 -3.05 -4.42 1.84
CA GLY A 81 -3.63 -3.09 1.98
C GLY A 81 -4.24 -2.87 3.36
N ILE A 82 -5.12 -3.75 3.82
CA ILE A 82 -5.73 -3.65 5.15
C ILE A 82 -4.65 -3.60 6.24
N GLY A 83 -3.68 -4.52 6.17
CA GLY A 83 -2.58 -4.57 7.12
C GLY A 83 -1.68 -3.33 7.07
N ALA A 84 -1.47 -2.75 5.90
CA ALA A 84 -0.73 -1.51 5.71
C ALA A 84 -1.34 -0.34 6.49
N GLY A 85 -2.65 -0.14 6.36
CA GLY A 85 -3.37 0.92 7.07
C GLY A 85 -3.35 0.71 8.59
N ILE A 86 -3.59 -0.52 9.04
CA ILE A 86 -3.55 -0.87 10.47
C ILE A 86 -2.17 -0.60 11.06
N LEU A 87 -1.09 -1.13 10.42
CA LEU A 87 0.28 -0.94 10.90
C LEU A 87 0.70 0.53 10.88
N HIS A 88 0.25 1.30 9.89
CA HIS A 88 0.52 2.74 9.86
C HIS A 88 0.05 3.43 11.14
N PHE A 89 -1.21 3.27 11.53
CA PHE A 89 -1.73 3.93 12.73
C PHE A 89 -1.16 3.36 14.03
N LEU A 90 -0.89 2.05 14.10
CA LEU A 90 -0.24 1.45 15.27
C LEU A 90 1.17 1.99 15.53
N ILE A 91 1.91 2.31 14.45
CA ILE A 91 3.30 2.79 14.58
C ILE A 91 3.36 4.31 14.77
N THR A 92 2.54 5.04 14.01
CA THR A 92 2.68 6.50 13.97
C THR A 92 1.84 7.22 15.01
N GLY A 93 0.73 6.64 15.48
CA GLY A 93 -0.28 7.35 16.26
C GLY A 93 -0.76 8.63 15.52
N SER A 94 -0.61 8.65 14.19
CA SER A 94 -0.87 9.84 13.37
C SER A 94 -2.35 10.16 13.34
N GLY A 95 -2.71 11.41 13.66
CA GLY A 95 -4.06 11.93 13.48
C GLY A 95 -4.44 12.22 12.04
N VAL A 96 -3.56 11.97 11.07
CA VAL A 96 -3.78 12.25 9.64
C VAL A 96 -4.40 11.03 8.95
N PRO A 97 -5.51 11.20 8.20
CA PRO A 97 -6.13 10.10 7.48
C PRO A 97 -5.23 9.61 6.32
N VAL A 98 -5.38 8.32 5.96
CA VAL A 98 -4.65 7.68 4.88
C VAL A 98 -5.57 7.39 3.70
N ILE A 99 -5.04 7.58 2.49
CA ILE A 99 -5.67 7.24 1.21
C ILE A 99 -4.65 6.62 0.26
N GLY A 100 -5.11 5.76 -0.62
CA GLY A 100 -4.31 5.18 -1.70
C GLY A 100 -4.10 3.68 -1.61
N ALA A 101 -3.94 3.05 -2.77
CA ALA A 101 -3.64 1.63 -2.90
C ALA A 101 -2.18 1.28 -2.58
N SER A 102 -1.34 2.30 -2.35
CA SER A 102 0.12 2.15 -2.32
C SER A 102 0.62 1.15 -1.28
N GLY A 103 -0.02 1.06 -0.11
CA GLY A 103 0.32 0.02 0.87
C GLY A 103 0.22 -1.40 0.30
N ALA A 104 -0.86 -1.71 -0.42
CA ALA A 104 -1.01 -2.99 -1.12
C ALA A 104 -0.02 -3.15 -2.26
N VAL A 105 0.23 -2.08 -3.03
CA VAL A 105 1.21 -2.07 -4.13
C VAL A 105 2.62 -2.34 -3.62
N PHE A 106 3.01 -1.81 -2.47
CA PHE A 106 4.30 -2.13 -1.84
C PHE A 106 4.38 -3.60 -1.38
N GLY A 107 3.26 -4.17 -0.91
CA GLY A 107 3.16 -5.60 -0.67
C GLY A 107 3.40 -6.43 -1.94
N ILE A 108 2.78 -6.04 -3.06
CA ILE A 108 3.00 -6.66 -4.37
C ILE A 108 4.45 -6.51 -4.84
N LEU A 109 5.04 -5.33 -4.65
CA LEU A 109 6.43 -5.06 -5.02
C LEU A 109 7.40 -5.98 -4.24
N LEU A 110 7.16 -6.17 -2.94
CA LEU A 110 7.90 -7.14 -2.14
C LEU A 110 7.74 -8.56 -2.68
N ALA A 111 6.50 -8.98 -2.97
CA ALA A 111 6.25 -10.32 -3.53
C ALA A 111 7.01 -10.51 -4.85
N PHE A 112 7.01 -9.51 -5.72
CA PHE A 112 7.75 -9.54 -6.96
C PHE A 112 9.26 -9.72 -6.72
N GLY A 113 9.86 -8.93 -5.83
CA GLY A 113 11.29 -9.04 -5.50
C GLY A 113 11.67 -10.37 -4.86
N MET A 114 10.75 -11.02 -4.11
CA MET A 114 10.96 -12.34 -3.52
C MET A 114 10.74 -13.48 -4.53
N MET A 115 9.77 -13.37 -5.42
CA MET A 115 9.46 -14.41 -6.42
C MET A 115 10.43 -14.36 -7.60
N PHE A 116 10.81 -13.16 -8.05
CA PHE A 116 11.65 -12.93 -9.22
C PHE A 116 12.90 -12.10 -8.89
N PRO A 117 13.75 -12.53 -7.95
CA PRO A 117 14.81 -11.69 -7.38
C PRO A 117 15.85 -11.22 -8.39
N ASN A 118 16.10 -11.99 -9.45
CA ASN A 118 17.11 -11.70 -10.46
C ASN A 118 16.53 -11.04 -11.71
N ARG A 119 15.21 -10.85 -11.79
CA ARG A 119 14.58 -10.18 -12.92
C ARG A 119 15.04 -8.72 -12.98
N GLU A 120 15.49 -8.31 -14.15
CA GLU A 120 15.95 -6.95 -14.38
C GLU A 120 14.78 -5.99 -14.60
N LEU A 121 14.82 -4.88 -13.89
CA LEU A 121 13.87 -3.77 -13.98
C LEU A 121 14.56 -2.59 -14.64
N PHE A 122 13.95 -2.09 -15.70
CA PHE A 122 14.34 -0.84 -16.33
C PHE A 122 13.50 0.29 -15.76
N LEU A 123 14.11 1.17 -14.99
CA LEU A 123 13.43 2.32 -14.43
C LEU A 123 13.33 3.42 -15.49
N LEU A 124 12.17 4.11 -15.50
CA LEU A 124 11.76 5.02 -16.58
C LEU A 124 12.85 6.07 -16.99
N PHE A 125 13.67 6.50 -16.05
CA PHE A 125 14.70 7.53 -16.28
C PHE A 125 16.14 7.05 -15.98
N ILE A 126 16.31 5.77 -15.66
CA ILE A 126 17.61 5.20 -15.34
C ILE A 126 17.91 4.10 -16.38
N PRO A 127 18.85 4.34 -17.31
CA PRO A 127 19.13 3.41 -18.41
C PRO A 127 19.94 2.17 -17.99
N VAL A 128 20.07 1.94 -16.68
CA VAL A 128 20.80 0.78 -16.13
C VAL A 128 19.78 -0.18 -15.50
N PRO A 129 19.76 -1.46 -15.89
CA PRO A 129 18.88 -2.44 -15.31
C PRO A 129 19.28 -2.72 -13.85
N ILE A 130 18.28 -2.80 -12.97
CA ILE A 130 18.47 -3.14 -11.56
C ILE A 130 17.71 -4.45 -11.28
N LYS A 131 18.36 -5.41 -10.64
CA LYS A 131 17.68 -6.65 -10.23
C LYS A 131 16.59 -6.35 -9.19
N ALA A 132 15.44 -6.98 -9.34
CA ALA A 132 14.24 -6.75 -8.53
C ALA A 132 14.51 -6.80 -7.02
N LYS A 133 15.32 -7.75 -6.55
CA LYS A 133 15.71 -7.85 -5.13
C LYS A 133 16.39 -6.57 -4.60
N TYR A 134 17.29 -5.97 -5.39
CA TYR A 134 17.98 -4.75 -4.97
C TYR A 134 17.05 -3.54 -5.02
N PHE A 135 16.21 -3.45 -6.06
CA PHE A 135 15.22 -2.39 -6.16
C PHE A 135 14.29 -2.40 -4.94
N VAL A 136 13.74 -3.56 -4.56
CA VAL A 136 12.82 -3.68 -3.41
C VAL A 136 13.52 -3.35 -2.08
N ILE A 137 14.76 -3.81 -1.87
CA ILE A 137 15.52 -3.51 -0.66
C ILE A 137 15.83 -2.01 -0.56
N ILE A 138 16.32 -1.40 -1.64
CA ILE A 138 16.66 0.03 -1.67
C ILE A 138 15.41 0.88 -1.44
N TYR A 139 14.29 0.52 -2.10
CA TYR A 139 13.06 1.29 -1.98
C TYR A 139 12.46 1.13 -0.57
N GLY A 140 12.46 -0.08 0.00
CA GLY A 140 12.04 -0.29 1.39
C GLY A 140 12.91 0.46 2.41
N ALA A 141 14.23 0.49 2.21
CA ALA A 141 15.15 1.27 3.04
C ALA A 141 14.90 2.79 2.90
N PHE A 142 14.60 3.27 1.70
CA PHE A 142 14.21 4.66 1.46
C PHE A 142 12.91 5.01 2.19
N GLU A 143 11.88 4.17 2.11
CA GLU A 143 10.61 4.36 2.83
C GLU A 143 10.83 4.40 4.35
N LEU A 144 11.69 3.53 4.88
CA LEU A 144 12.04 3.55 6.30
C LEU A 144 12.76 4.85 6.69
N PHE A 145 13.74 5.26 5.91
CA PHE A 145 14.47 6.51 6.13
C PHE A 145 13.53 7.72 6.12
N MET A 146 12.64 7.80 5.13
CA MET A 146 11.67 8.88 5.02
C MET A 146 10.63 8.84 6.16
N GLY A 147 10.21 7.64 6.56
CA GLY A 147 9.25 7.46 7.65
C GLY A 147 9.78 7.88 9.03
N VAL A 148 11.09 7.69 9.29
CA VAL A 148 11.74 8.10 10.56
C VAL A 148 12.33 9.52 10.49
N SER A 149 12.45 10.09 9.30
CA SER A 149 12.94 11.46 9.14
C SER A 149 11.87 12.47 9.60
N SER A 150 12.30 13.64 10.03
CA SER A 150 11.39 14.74 10.37
C SER A 150 10.79 15.44 9.14
N LEU A 151 11.05 14.94 7.94
CA LEU A 151 10.56 15.50 6.69
C LEU A 151 9.07 15.17 6.52
N GLN A 152 8.22 16.17 6.57
CA GLN A 152 6.79 16.03 6.30
C GLN A 152 6.54 15.99 4.79
N THR A 153 6.44 14.79 4.22
CA THR A 153 6.25 14.60 2.78
C THR A 153 4.78 14.50 2.37
N GLY A 154 3.86 14.38 3.33
CA GLY A 154 2.45 14.06 3.08
C GLY A 154 2.23 12.61 2.59
N ILE A 155 3.27 11.77 2.61
CA ILE A 155 3.22 10.35 2.20
C ILE A 155 3.20 9.47 3.45
N ALA A 156 2.35 8.45 3.46
CA ALA A 156 2.23 7.50 4.55
C ALA A 156 3.30 6.38 4.45
N HIS A 157 4.58 6.73 4.66
CA HIS A 157 5.72 5.82 4.51
C HIS A 157 5.56 4.53 5.33
N PHE A 158 5.04 4.61 6.55
CA PHE A 158 4.78 3.43 7.36
C PHE A 158 3.62 2.56 6.85
N ALA A 159 2.69 3.10 6.04
CA ALA A 159 1.72 2.27 5.33
C ALA A 159 2.41 1.44 4.23
N HIS A 160 3.35 2.02 3.50
CA HIS A 160 4.14 1.30 2.50
C HIS A 160 4.93 0.15 3.13
N LEU A 161 5.68 0.43 4.19
CA LEU A 161 6.40 -0.60 4.95
C LEU A 161 5.46 -1.65 5.56
N GLY A 162 4.31 -1.22 6.08
CA GLY A 162 3.28 -2.10 6.62
C GLY A 162 2.79 -3.12 5.59
N GLY A 163 2.55 -2.66 4.35
CA GLY A 163 2.20 -3.54 3.23
C GLY A 163 3.29 -4.57 2.91
N MET A 164 4.56 -4.15 2.93
CA MET A 164 5.70 -5.06 2.74
C MET A 164 5.80 -6.09 3.88
N VAL A 165 5.65 -5.67 5.14
CA VAL A 165 5.70 -6.56 6.30
C VAL A 165 4.61 -7.61 6.25
N VAL A 166 3.35 -7.19 6.06
CA VAL A 166 2.22 -8.11 5.95
C VAL A 166 2.39 -9.03 4.75
N GLY A 167 2.84 -8.48 3.61
CA GLY A 167 3.14 -9.25 2.40
C GLY A 167 4.19 -10.34 2.64
N TYR A 168 5.26 -10.03 3.36
CA TYR A 168 6.28 -11.01 3.74
C TYR A 168 5.69 -12.19 4.53
N PHE A 169 4.89 -11.88 5.56
CA PHE A 169 4.28 -12.93 6.38
C PHE A 169 3.27 -13.77 5.59
N LEU A 170 2.49 -13.17 4.69
CA LEU A 170 1.57 -13.91 3.81
C LEU A 170 2.32 -14.84 2.85
N ILE A 171 3.43 -14.40 2.24
CA ILE A 171 4.26 -15.24 1.39
C ILE A 171 4.76 -16.47 2.16
N LYS A 172 5.28 -16.26 3.38
CA LYS A 172 5.76 -17.34 4.23
C LYS A 172 4.64 -18.28 4.68
N TYR A 173 3.54 -17.73 5.17
CA TYR A 173 2.39 -18.50 5.67
C TYR A 173 1.72 -19.34 4.58
N TRP A 174 1.52 -18.77 3.39
CA TRP A 174 0.94 -19.49 2.25
C TRP A 174 1.97 -20.35 1.50
N ARG A 175 3.23 -20.33 1.91
CA ARG A 175 4.34 -21.03 1.25
C ARG A 175 4.38 -20.75 -0.25
N LEU A 176 4.22 -19.46 -0.59
CA LEU A 176 4.25 -19.05 -2.00
C LEU A 176 5.64 -19.27 -2.59
N PRO A 177 5.74 -19.54 -3.91
CA PRO A 177 7.03 -19.75 -4.57
C PRO A 177 7.91 -18.51 -4.46
N THR A 178 9.19 -18.71 -4.23
CA THR A 178 10.22 -17.65 -4.21
C THR A 178 11.42 -18.11 -5.03
N ASN A 179 12.24 -17.15 -5.50
CA ASN A 179 13.45 -17.42 -6.30
C ASN A 179 13.17 -18.19 -7.61
N LEU A 180 12.12 -17.77 -8.33
CA LEU A 180 11.68 -18.47 -9.55
C LEU A 180 12.61 -18.22 -10.75
N TYR A 181 13.39 -17.14 -10.82
CA TYR A 181 14.38 -16.83 -11.88
C TYR A 181 15.43 -15.80 -11.40
#